data_b76b0721ac0016475be8401d52914ef3
#
_entry.id   b76b0721ac0016475be8401d52914ef3
#
_cell.length_a   1.000
_cell.length_b   1.000
_cell.length_c   1.000
_cell.angle_alpha   90.00
_cell.angle_beta   90.00
_cell.angle_gamma   90.00
#
_symmetry.space_group_name_H-M   'P 1'
#
loop_
_entity.id
_entity.type
_entity.pdbx_description
1 polymer ?
#
loop_
_entity_poly.entity_id
_entity_poly.type
_entity_poly.pdbx_seq_one_letter_code
_entity_poly.pdbx_strand_id
1 'polypeptide(L)'
;MQIAVISDLHLGRKDKLDQFNRNQGAEAQLYTLLRYLENHVDRIILLGDVFETLRSKTLDHEGQLRSVLRHYPKISKKILTNDKYVLLQGNHDTITGKVLNAPEMLKIKDNGTNIVFFHGHQLDPMIADFWTKNFERVGVWMGGWLER
;
A
#
# COMPACT_ATOMS: atom_id res chain seq x y z
N MET A 1 -9.25 12.76 18.56
CA MET A 1 -9.28 11.56 17.71
C MET A 1 -7.90 10.92 17.71
N GLN A 2 -7.81 9.59 17.89
CA GLN A 2 -6.55 8.82 17.82
C GLN A 2 -6.43 8.17 16.44
N ILE A 3 -5.29 8.38 15.77
CA ILE A 3 -5.03 7.87 14.42
C ILE A 3 -3.73 7.09 14.43
N ALA A 4 -3.76 5.86 13.93
CA ALA A 4 -2.55 5.12 13.58
C ALA A 4 -2.25 5.32 12.08
N VAL A 5 -0.98 5.49 11.75
CA VAL A 5 -0.52 5.61 10.36
C VAL A 5 0.51 4.51 10.10
N ILE A 6 0.33 3.77 9.02
CA ILE A 6 1.23 2.70 8.57
C ILE A 6 1.47 2.92 7.08
N SER A 7 2.71 2.79 6.61
CA SER A 7 3.07 2.85 5.19
C SER A 7 4.03 1.72 4.81
N ASP A 8 4.26 1.55 3.53
CA ASP A 8 5.35 0.73 2.98
C ASP A 8 5.34 -0.73 3.44
N LEU A 9 4.17 -1.36 3.48
CA LEU A 9 4.04 -2.77 3.83
C LEU A 9 4.54 -3.69 2.71
N HIS A 10 4.37 -3.29 1.45
CA HIS A 10 4.77 -4.05 0.27
C HIS A 10 4.33 -5.52 0.29
N LEU A 11 3.07 -5.76 0.64
CA LEU A 11 2.48 -7.10 0.59
C LEU A 11 2.53 -7.63 -0.84
N GLY A 12 3.30 -8.68 -1.08
CA GLY A 12 3.52 -9.26 -2.39
C GLY A 12 2.69 -10.53 -2.63
N ARG A 13 3.21 -11.45 -3.44
CA ARG A 13 2.50 -12.67 -3.86
C ARG A 13 3.04 -13.93 -3.21
N LYS A 14 3.79 -13.82 -2.12
CA LYS A 14 4.50 -14.92 -1.45
C LYS A 14 5.47 -15.67 -2.36
N ASP A 15 5.96 -14.99 -3.41
CA ASP A 15 7.03 -15.49 -4.29
C ASP A 15 8.40 -14.92 -3.89
N LYS A 16 9.43 -15.20 -4.70
CA LYS A 16 10.80 -14.74 -4.42
C LYS A 16 10.96 -13.21 -4.43
N LEU A 17 10.05 -12.48 -5.05
CA LEU A 17 10.04 -11.02 -5.14
C LEU A 17 9.26 -10.36 -3.99
N ASP A 18 8.54 -11.15 -3.18
CA ASP A 18 7.79 -10.67 -2.03
C ASP A 18 8.71 -10.37 -0.87
N GLN A 19 9.02 -9.08 -0.67
CA GLN A 19 9.90 -8.63 0.40
C GLN A 19 9.26 -8.77 1.78
N PHE A 20 7.96 -8.54 1.89
CA PHE A 20 7.23 -8.69 3.15
C PHE A 20 7.30 -10.12 3.69
N ASN A 21 7.15 -11.11 2.82
CA ASN A 21 7.13 -12.53 3.21
C ASN A 21 8.53 -13.12 3.46
N ARG A 22 9.62 -12.37 3.25
CA ARG A 22 10.98 -12.83 3.58
C ARG A 22 11.16 -13.10 5.09
N ASN A 23 10.43 -12.40 5.94
CA ASN A 23 10.47 -12.59 7.39
C ASN A 23 9.40 -13.62 7.80
N GLN A 24 9.84 -14.76 8.34
CA GLN A 24 8.91 -15.74 8.91
C GLN A 24 8.05 -15.11 10.00
N GLY A 25 6.73 -15.29 9.88
CA GLY A 25 5.78 -14.76 10.86
C GLY A 25 5.33 -13.30 10.62
N ALA A 26 5.86 -12.58 9.62
CA ALA A 26 5.49 -11.20 9.34
C ALA A 26 3.97 -11.04 9.15
N GLU A 27 3.31 -11.96 8.45
CA GLU A 27 1.85 -11.94 8.26
C GLU A 27 1.10 -12.03 9.60
N ALA A 28 1.52 -12.93 10.48
CA ALA A 28 0.89 -13.09 11.79
C ALA A 28 1.13 -11.89 12.70
N GLN A 29 2.34 -11.32 12.65
CA GLN A 29 2.69 -10.12 13.39
C GLN A 29 1.88 -8.90 12.90
N LEU A 30 1.79 -8.69 11.60
CA LEU A 30 0.97 -7.63 11.02
C LEU A 30 -0.50 -7.82 11.40
N TYR A 31 -1.04 -9.03 11.25
CA TYR A 31 -2.42 -9.32 11.64
C TYR A 31 -2.70 -9.00 13.12
N THR A 32 -1.75 -9.34 14.00
CA THR A 32 -1.83 -9.04 15.44
C THR A 32 -1.78 -7.53 15.71
N LEU A 33 -0.86 -6.82 15.04
CA LEU A 33 -0.78 -5.35 15.11
C LEU A 33 -2.08 -4.70 14.67
N LEU A 34 -2.63 -5.10 13.52
CA LEU A 34 -3.89 -4.54 13.01
C LEU A 34 -5.04 -4.78 13.99
N ARG A 35 -5.14 -5.97 14.59
CA ARG A 35 -6.13 -6.25 15.65
C ARG A 35 -5.97 -5.37 16.87
N TYR A 36 -4.72 -5.16 17.29
CA TYR A 36 -4.43 -4.27 18.42
C TYR A 36 -4.91 -2.84 18.10
N LEU A 37 -4.53 -2.30 16.94
CA LEU A 37 -4.90 -0.96 16.52
C LEU A 37 -6.43 -0.79 16.37
N GLU A 38 -7.13 -1.77 15.83
CA GLU A 38 -8.59 -1.76 15.73
C GLU A 38 -9.29 -1.53 17.08
N ASN A 39 -8.66 -1.97 18.18
CA ASN A 39 -9.22 -1.82 19.53
C ASN A 39 -8.75 -0.55 20.26
N HIS A 40 -7.72 0.14 19.75
CA HIS A 40 -7.07 1.22 20.49
C HIS A 40 -7.10 2.58 19.78
N VAL A 41 -7.44 2.63 18.49
CA VAL A 41 -7.50 3.89 17.74
C VAL A 41 -8.83 4.06 17.02
N ASP A 42 -9.15 5.33 16.71
CA ASP A 42 -10.38 5.67 15.99
C ASP A 42 -10.26 5.39 14.50
N ARG A 43 -9.05 5.59 13.91
CA ARG A 43 -8.77 5.38 12.50
C ARG A 43 -7.39 4.79 12.27
N ILE A 44 -7.27 4.01 11.20
CA ILE A 44 -6.01 3.42 10.73
C ILE A 44 -5.81 3.88 9.28
N ILE A 45 -4.80 4.72 9.06
CA ILE A 45 -4.46 5.23 7.73
C ILE A 45 -3.33 4.36 7.18
N LEU A 46 -3.60 3.69 6.07
CA LEU A 46 -2.62 2.97 5.28
C LEU A 46 -2.09 3.93 4.21
N LEU A 47 -0.92 4.51 4.46
CA LEU A 47 -0.40 5.70 3.77
C LEU A 47 0.39 5.33 2.50
N GLY A 48 -0.16 4.46 1.66
CA GLY A 48 0.45 4.03 0.39
C GLY A 48 1.45 2.90 0.52
N ASP A 49 1.78 2.29 -0.62
CA ASP A 49 2.69 1.15 -0.77
C ASP A 49 2.32 -0.04 0.13
N VAL A 50 1.01 -0.25 0.29
CA VAL A 50 0.47 -1.38 1.05
C VAL A 50 0.63 -2.67 0.26
N PHE A 51 0.42 -2.60 -1.06
CA PHE A 51 0.47 -3.74 -1.97
C PHE A 51 1.62 -3.58 -2.97
N GLU A 52 2.40 -4.63 -3.15
CA GLU A 52 3.46 -4.66 -4.18
C GLU A 52 2.86 -5.10 -5.51
N THR A 53 2.62 -4.16 -6.42
CA THR A 53 2.03 -4.44 -7.74
C THR A 53 3.00 -4.19 -8.91
N LEU A 54 4.17 -3.62 -8.65
CA LEU A 54 5.16 -3.31 -9.69
C LEU A 54 6.21 -4.40 -9.86
N ARG A 55 6.67 -5.03 -8.76
CA ARG A 55 7.69 -6.10 -8.81
C ARG A 55 7.09 -7.39 -9.34
N SER A 56 6.90 -7.46 -10.64
CA SER A 56 6.35 -8.64 -11.30
C SER A 56 6.94 -8.85 -12.69
N LYS A 57 6.72 -10.05 -13.25
CA LYS A 57 7.11 -10.38 -14.62
C LYS A 57 6.16 -9.82 -15.68
N THR A 58 5.04 -9.28 -15.26
CA THR A 58 3.99 -8.78 -16.15
C THR A 58 3.64 -7.34 -15.81
N LEU A 59 3.15 -6.60 -16.78
CA LEU A 59 2.63 -5.24 -16.61
C LEU A 59 1.14 -5.22 -16.22
N ASP A 60 0.56 -6.37 -15.89
CA ASP A 60 -0.82 -6.49 -15.41
C ASP A 60 -0.91 -6.15 -13.92
N HIS A 61 -0.88 -4.86 -13.59
CA HIS A 61 -0.94 -4.39 -12.20
C HIS A 61 -2.26 -4.74 -11.51
N GLU A 62 -3.37 -4.79 -12.25
CA GLU A 62 -4.67 -5.18 -11.70
C GLU A 62 -4.68 -6.67 -11.31
N GLY A 63 -4.20 -7.54 -12.18
CA GLY A 63 -4.02 -8.96 -11.88
C GLY A 63 -3.04 -9.20 -10.72
N GLN A 64 -1.98 -8.37 -10.61
CA GLN A 64 -1.05 -8.40 -9.47
C GLN A 64 -1.78 -8.06 -8.17
N LEU A 65 -2.52 -6.95 -8.12
CA LEU A 65 -3.30 -6.56 -6.93
C LEU A 65 -4.27 -7.69 -6.53
N ARG A 66 -5.06 -8.22 -7.46
CA ARG A 66 -5.97 -9.34 -7.20
C ARG A 66 -5.25 -10.57 -6.66
N SER A 67 -4.04 -10.83 -7.14
CA SER A 67 -3.20 -11.94 -6.65
C SER A 67 -2.74 -11.69 -5.22
N VAL A 68 -2.23 -10.50 -4.90
CA VAL A 68 -1.82 -10.14 -3.53
C VAL A 68 -2.98 -10.28 -2.55
N LEU A 69 -4.16 -9.75 -2.88
CA LEU A 69 -5.36 -9.86 -2.05
C LEU A 69 -5.73 -11.32 -1.73
N ARG A 70 -5.54 -12.24 -2.69
CA ARG A 70 -5.76 -13.69 -2.47
C ARG A 70 -4.70 -14.35 -1.61
N HIS A 71 -3.44 -13.87 -1.65
CA HIS A 71 -2.36 -14.44 -0.83
C HIS A 71 -2.43 -14.01 0.64
N TYR A 72 -3.06 -12.86 0.94
CA TYR A 72 -3.25 -12.32 2.29
C TYR A 72 -4.74 -12.11 2.64
N PRO A 73 -5.59 -13.15 2.57
CA PRO A 73 -7.05 -13.00 2.61
C PRO A 73 -7.56 -12.41 3.92
N LYS A 74 -6.92 -12.73 5.05
CA LYS A 74 -7.32 -12.21 6.37
C LYS A 74 -7.00 -10.73 6.53
N ILE A 75 -5.81 -10.30 6.06
CA ILE A 75 -5.37 -8.90 6.09
C ILE A 75 -6.21 -8.09 5.09
N SER A 76 -6.34 -8.59 3.86
CA SER A 76 -7.15 -7.95 2.81
C SER A 76 -8.59 -7.72 3.24
N LYS A 77 -9.21 -8.73 3.84
CA LYS A 77 -10.57 -8.59 4.38
C LYS A 77 -10.65 -7.46 5.42
N LYS A 78 -9.72 -7.40 6.39
CA LYS A 78 -9.71 -6.32 7.38
C LYS A 78 -9.64 -4.95 6.73
N ILE A 79 -8.66 -4.76 5.85
CA ILE A 79 -8.41 -3.48 5.18
C ILE A 79 -9.61 -3.04 4.33
N LEU A 80 -10.27 -3.98 3.64
CA LEU A 80 -11.31 -3.65 2.66
C LEU A 80 -12.73 -3.59 3.24
N THR A 81 -12.97 -4.16 4.44
CA THR A 81 -14.33 -4.26 4.99
C THR A 81 -14.53 -3.60 6.36
N ASN A 82 -13.48 -3.08 6.98
CA ASN A 82 -13.60 -2.40 8.26
C ASN A 82 -13.44 -0.89 8.07
N ASP A 83 -14.44 -0.12 8.41
CA ASP A 83 -14.57 1.34 8.21
C ASP A 83 -13.49 2.17 8.94
N LYS A 84 -12.75 1.56 9.88
CA LYS A 84 -11.62 2.22 10.52
C LYS A 84 -10.43 2.45 9.58
N TYR A 85 -10.32 1.62 8.52
CA TYR A 85 -9.21 1.73 7.58
C TYR A 85 -9.48 2.76 6.49
N VAL A 86 -8.47 3.56 6.20
CA VAL A 86 -8.41 4.42 5.02
C VAL A 86 -7.15 4.06 4.25
N LEU A 87 -7.34 3.50 3.07
CA LEU A 87 -6.23 3.14 2.16
C LEU A 87 -5.95 4.32 1.24
N LEU A 88 -4.69 4.78 1.20
CA LEU A 88 -4.21 5.78 0.24
C LEU A 88 -3.30 5.09 -0.80
N GLN A 89 -3.19 5.72 -1.97
CA GLN A 89 -2.29 5.27 -3.02
C GLN A 89 -0.83 5.57 -2.67
N GLY A 90 0.06 4.62 -2.95
CA GLY A 90 1.49 4.83 -3.06
C GLY A 90 1.95 4.68 -4.51
N ASN A 91 3.26 4.81 -4.76
CA ASN A 91 3.81 4.63 -6.11
C ASN A 91 3.86 3.16 -6.54
N HIS A 92 3.99 2.20 -5.62
CA HIS A 92 3.96 0.76 -5.91
C HIS A 92 2.55 0.20 -6.10
N ASP A 93 1.52 0.88 -5.62
CA ASP A 93 0.14 0.40 -5.66
C ASP A 93 -0.87 1.43 -6.19
N THR A 94 -0.46 2.29 -7.13
CA THR A 94 -1.33 3.28 -7.79
C THR A 94 -2.61 2.67 -8.40
N ILE A 95 -2.55 1.39 -8.76
CA ILE A 95 -3.70 0.64 -9.28
C ILE A 95 -4.85 0.55 -8.26
N THR A 96 -4.57 0.73 -6.96
CA THR A 96 -5.60 0.74 -5.90
C THR A 96 -6.59 1.88 -6.09
N GLY A 97 -6.18 3.00 -6.68
CA GLY A 97 -7.09 4.09 -7.05
C GLY A 97 -8.16 3.66 -8.03
N LYS A 98 -7.78 2.91 -9.07
CA LYS A 98 -8.69 2.40 -10.08
C LYS A 98 -9.58 1.26 -9.56
N VAL A 99 -9.01 0.33 -8.80
CA VAL A 99 -9.69 -0.94 -8.45
C VAL A 99 -10.44 -0.85 -7.12
N LEU A 100 -9.89 -0.09 -6.17
CA LEU A 100 -10.41 0.01 -4.80
C LEU A 100 -10.90 1.41 -4.43
N ASN A 101 -10.87 2.36 -5.36
CA ASN A 101 -11.19 3.78 -5.14
C ASN A 101 -10.33 4.43 -4.04
N ALA A 102 -9.10 3.98 -3.85
CA ALA A 102 -8.18 4.57 -2.89
C ALA A 102 -7.79 5.99 -3.34
N PRO A 103 -7.95 7.04 -2.52
CA PRO A 103 -7.54 8.40 -2.87
C PRO A 103 -6.02 8.56 -2.80
N GLU A 104 -5.47 9.57 -3.51
CA GLU A 104 -4.05 9.95 -3.42
C GLU A 104 -3.73 10.69 -2.12
N MET A 105 -4.71 11.37 -1.55
CA MET A 105 -4.56 12.10 -0.29
C MET A 105 -5.84 12.07 0.54
N LEU A 106 -5.68 12.25 1.84
CA LEU A 106 -6.77 12.39 2.80
C LEU A 106 -6.58 13.68 3.60
N LYS A 107 -7.62 14.49 3.71
CA LYS A 107 -7.66 15.64 4.61
C LYS A 107 -8.62 15.37 5.76
N ILE A 108 -8.13 15.51 6.98
CA ILE A 108 -8.93 15.40 8.21
C ILE A 108 -8.88 16.73 8.94
N LYS A 109 -10.02 17.17 9.46
CA LYS A 109 -10.10 18.31 10.38
C LYS A 109 -10.33 17.78 11.79
N ASP A 110 -9.41 18.11 12.69
CA ASP A 110 -9.53 17.75 14.11
C ASP A 110 -9.23 18.97 14.99
N ASN A 111 -10.14 19.34 15.87
CA ASN A 111 -10.01 20.48 16.78
C ASN A 111 -9.56 21.79 16.10
N GLY A 112 -10.10 22.07 14.91
CA GLY A 112 -9.74 23.26 14.13
C GLY A 112 -8.47 23.15 13.31
N THR A 113 -7.67 22.10 13.48
CA THR A 113 -6.46 21.82 12.71
C THR A 113 -6.78 20.98 11.47
N ASN A 114 -6.24 21.37 10.32
CA ASN A 114 -6.28 20.55 9.11
C ASN A 114 -5.04 19.66 9.05
N ILE A 115 -5.23 18.36 9.00
CA ILE A 115 -4.18 17.37 8.85
C ILE A 115 -4.33 16.74 7.47
N VAL A 116 -3.24 16.71 6.69
CA VAL A 116 -3.21 16.15 5.35
C VAL A 116 -2.29 14.94 5.34
N PHE A 117 -2.79 13.83 4.84
CA PHE A 117 -2.06 12.57 4.68
C PHE A 117 -1.89 12.28 3.19
N PHE A 118 -0.67 11.99 2.78
CA PHE A 118 -0.33 11.53 1.44
C PHE A 118 0.99 10.77 1.48
N HIS A 119 1.22 9.86 0.54
CA HIS A 119 2.40 8.98 0.59
C HIS A 119 3.73 9.71 0.33
N GLY A 120 3.69 10.84 -0.41
CA GLY A 120 4.87 11.66 -0.65
C GLY A 120 5.46 11.54 -2.05
N HIS A 121 5.22 10.45 -2.77
CA HIS A 121 5.69 10.29 -4.15
C HIS A 121 5.19 11.39 -5.09
N GLN A 122 4.08 12.06 -4.76
CA GLN A 122 3.53 13.19 -5.50
C GLN A 122 4.44 14.44 -5.46
N LEU A 123 5.33 14.52 -4.45
CA LEU A 123 6.27 15.63 -4.27
C LEU A 123 7.62 15.36 -4.92
N ASP A 124 7.90 14.13 -5.34
CA ASP A 124 9.12 13.81 -6.06
C ASP A 124 9.02 14.33 -7.50
N PRO A 125 9.89 15.28 -7.94
CA PRO A 125 9.84 15.80 -9.30
C PRO A 125 10.01 14.72 -10.37
N MET A 126 10.74 13.65 -10.07
CA MET A 126 10.91 12.50 -10.98
C MET A 126 9.64 11.67 -11.11
N ILE A 127 8.77 11.68 -10.11
CA ILE A 127 7.52 10.91 -10.07
C ILE A 127 6.33 11.78 -10.47
N ALA A 128 6.41 13.08 -10.21
CA ALA A 128 5.32 14.03 -10.45
C ALA A 128 5.06 14.28 -11.95
N ASP A 129 6.06 14.13 -12.81
CA ASP A 129 5.91 14.32 -14.26
C ASP A 129 5.43 13.02 -14.92
N PHE A 130 4.53 13.14 -15.93
CA PHE A 130 3.95 12.00 -16.66
C PHE A 130 5.02 11.10 -17.30
N TRP A 131 6.08 11.66 -17.83
CA TRP A 131 7.18 10.91 -18.45
C TRP A 131 8.02 10.16 -17.41
N THR A 132 8.29 10.77 -16.26
CA THR A 132 9.08 10.17 -15.18
C THR A 132 8.30 9.10 -14.43
N LYS A 133 6.98 9.26 -14.23
CA LYS A 133 6.11 8.20 -13.67
C LYS A 133 6.21 6.89 -14.46
N ASN A 134 6.30 6.98 -15.79
CA ASN A 134 6.49 5.78 -16.62
C ASN A 134 7.90 5.20 -16.49
N PHE A 135 8.93 6.04 -16.35
CA PHE A 135 10.33 5.60 -16.16
C PHE A 135 10.51 4.89 -14.81
N GLU A 136 9.94 5.39 -13.74
CA GLU A 136 9.99 4.76 -12.42
C GLU A 136 9.33 3.37 -12.44
N ARG A 137 8.15 3.25 -13.06
CA ARG A 137 7.46 1.95 -13.19
C ARG A 137 8.31 0.94 -13.95
N VAL A 138 8.99 1.36 -15.01
CA VAL A 138 9.94 0.52 -15.75
C VAL A 138 11.17 0.19 -14.88
N GLY A 139 11.70 1.16 -14.14
CA GLY A 139 12.85 0.97 -13.26
C GLY A 139 12.56 -0.04 -12.13
N VAL A 140 11.41 0.07 -11.47
CA VAL A 140 10.99 -0.88 -10.43
C VAL A 140 10.74 -2.27 -11.01
N TRP A 141 10.15 -2.36 -12.21
CA TRP A 141 9.96 -3.62 -12.92
C TRP A 141 11.31 -4.25 -13.30
N MET A 142 12.25 -3.46 -13.85
CA MET A 142 13.62 -3.92 -14.15
C MET A 142 14.37 -4.33 -12.88
N GLY A 143 14.25 -3.58 -11.77
CA GLY A 143 14.82 -3.93 -10.48
C GLY A 143 14.35 -5.30 -10.01
N GLY A 144 13.06 -5.60 -10.12
CA GLY A 144 12.51 -6.91 -9.83
C GLY A 144 13.05 -8.04 -10.74
N TRP A 145 13.63 -7.71 -11.90
CA TRP A 145 14.33 -8.66 -12.77
C TRP A 145 15.79 -8.89 -12.36
N LEU A 146 16.47 -7.86 -11.86
CA LEU A 146 17.89 -7.90 -11.50
C LEU A 146 18.13 -8.54 -10.11
N GLU A 147 17.13 -8.54 -9.23
CA GLU A 147 17.20 -9.17 -7.89
C GLU A 147 17.04 -10.72 -7.93
N ARG A 148 17.17 -11.34 -9.10
CA ARG A 148 17.09 -12.80 -9.33
C ARG A 148 18.44 -13.39 -9.59
#